data_53e2994d96ba39566ed93a3b68df3eeb
#
_entry.id   53e2994d96ba39566ed93a3b68df3eeb
#
_cell.length_a   1.000
_cell.length_b   1.000
_cell.length_c   1.000
_cell.angle_alpha   90.00
_cell.angle_beta   90.00
_cell.angle_gamma   90.00
#
_symmetry.space_group_name_H-M   'P 1'
#
loop_
_entity.id
_entity.type
_entity.pdbx_description
1 polymer ?
#
loop_
_entity_poly.entity_id
_entity_poly.type
_entity_poly.pdbx_seq_one_letter_code
_entity_poly.pdbx_strand_id
1 'polypeptide(L)'
;HLFSRDGETDRTYLSVVHDRCLFCEEPISDSPSYLTYRVCPFCRFHYTVTARQRIELLADKGTFKESYKYVSSMNPISFSRRSRYRKLLDQDQNRTGLTEAVETGKCHIGETEAMLIALDFGFMGGTMGSVVGEKVSMAFENAARSGIPAVAVVSGGGVRIQEGVLSLMQMAKTVAAANRLRDEEVPFIVVLANPSTGQAYASFANLADVILAEPGSLIGLSPLRTLREVSKMPLPLDAHTAEAHVGHGLLDNVVDRENLQPRVASLLQILTAQKQGKSNHKHLLKIEPEVCDEVEPWEAVSAARNTERPQASAYFRSMLDPFIELRGDRLNSDDRSIVAGLGFMDGQPVAVIGQQRRPLVDGERYHVFPDGLRKAQRLIDLASRFKLPLVTLIDTQGADPGLEAEEQGIGNAIAKTL
;
A
#
# COMPACT_ATOMS: atom_id res chain seq x y z
N HIS A 1 -7.33 35.77 -4.95
CA HIS A 1 -8.70 35.64 -5.47
C HIS A 1 -9.11 34.19 -5.50
N LEU A 2 -9.64 33.68 -4.35
CA LEU A 2 -10.06 32.27 -4.18
C LEU A 2 -11.59 32.11 -4.26
N PHE A 3 -12.30 33.06 -4.80
CA PHE A 3 -13.76 33.00 -4.95
C PHE A 3 -14.16 33.56 -6.30
N SER A 4 -14.69 32.73 -7.19
CA SER A 4 -15.45 33.21 -8.33
C SER A 4 -16.77 33.83 -7.85
N ARG A 5 -17.23 34.91 -8.50
CA ARG A 5 -18.44 35.66 -8.12
C ARG A 5 -19.76 35.01 -8.54
N ASP A 6 -19.68 33.82 -9.16
CA ASP A 6 -20.86 33.13 -9.69
C ASP A 6 -21.17 31.92 -8.82
N GLY A 7 -21.89 32.09 -7.77
CA GLY A 7 -22.68 31.21 -6.91
C GLY A 7 -22.54 29.67 -6.90
N GLU A 8 -21.75 29.06 -7.74
CA GLU A 8 -21.29 27.70 -7.64
C GLU A 8 -19.99 27.68 -6.83
N THR A 9 -20.10 27.33 -5.56
CA THR A 9 -18.94 26.99 -4.73
C THR A 9 -18.22 25.83 -5.41
N ASP A 10 -17.11 26.14 -6.09
CA ASP A 10 -16.20 25.15 -6.60
C ASP A 10 -15.77 24.25 -5.43
N ARG A 11 -16.31 23.01 -5.41
CA ARG A 11 -16.16 22.07 -4.30
C ARG A 11 -14.76 21.46 -4.23
N THR A 12 -13.89 21.82 -5.15
CA THR A 12 -12.51 21.31 -5.23
C THR A 12 -11.51 22.36 -4.74
N TYR A 13 -11.39 22.49 -3.42
CA TYR A 13 -10.48 23.44 -2.77
C TYR A 13 -8.97 23.18 -3.04
N LEU A 14 -8.62 22.05 -3.65
CA LEU A 14 -7.28 21.74 -4.18
C LEU A 14 -7.21 21.90 -5.71
N SER A 15 -8.20 22.54 -6.33
CA SER A 15 -8.32 22.71 -7.78
C SER A 15 -7.43 23.81 -8.38
N VAL A 16 -6.48 24.35 -7.63
CA VAL A 16 -5.51 25.29 -8.19
C VAL A 16 -4.78 24.63 -9.35
N VAL A 17 -5.07 25.09 -10.56
CA VAL A 17 -4.35 24.67 -11.76
C VAL A 17 -3.05 25.48 -11.81
N HIS A 18 -1.92 24.79 -11.80
CA HIS A 18 -0.62 25.42 -11.94
C HIS A 18 -0.25 25.43 -13.42
N ASP A 19 0.19 26.58 -13.93
CA ASP A 19 0.70 26.69 -15.31
C ASP A 19 2.03 25.98 -15.44
N ARG A 20 2.85 26.02 -14.40
CA ARG A 20 4.15 25.38 -14.32
C ARG A 20 4.25 24.47 -13.09
N CYS A 21 5.02 23.42 -13.21
CA CYS A 21 5.29 22.50 -12.11
C CYS A 21 6.02 23.21 -10.96
N LEU A 22 5.55 23.04 -9.73
CA LEU A 22 6.18 23.60 -8.53
C LEU A 22 7.57 23.02 -8.24
N PHE A 23 7.93 21.91 -8.86
CA PHE A 23 9.18 21.20 -8.59
C PHE A 23 10.22 21.36 -9.74
N CYS A 24 9.83 21.13 -11.00
CA CYS A 24 10.74 21.22 -12.13
C CYS A 24 10.50 22.44 -13.04
N GLU A 25 9.53 23.29 -12.71
CA GLU A 25 9.17 24.52 -13.41
C GLU A 25 8.71 24.35 -14.88
N GLU A 26 8.57 23.11 -15.35
CA GLU A 26 8.07 22.82 -16.70
C GLU A 26 6.58 23.13 -16.84
N PRO A 27 6.10 23.53 -18.04
CA PRO A 27 4.68 23.84 -18.27
C PRO A 27 3.83 22.56 -18.18
N ILE A 28 2.75 22.60 -17.40
CA ILE A 28 1.91 21.42 -17.11
C ILE A 28 0.42 21.63 -17.31
N SER A 29 -0.04 22.88 -17.51
CA SER A 29 -1.47 23.24 -17.55
C SER A 29 -2.29 22.42 -18.56
N ASP A 30 -1.71 22.09 -19.72
CA ASP A 30 -2.39 21.42 -20.83
C ASP A 30 -2.09 19.89 -20.85
N SER A 31 -1.32 19.39 -19.90
CA SER A 31 -0.94 17.98 -19.86
C SER A 31 -2.13 17.10 -19.41
N PRO A 32 -2.51 16.06 -20.16
CA PRO A 32 -3.54 15.10 -19.76
C PRO A 32 -3.23 14.42 -18.42
N SER A 33 -1.97 14.09 -18.16
CA SER A 33 -1.51 13.50 -16.88
C SER A 33 -1.76 14.44 -15.72
N TYR A 34 -1.48 15.73 -15.88
CA TYR A 34 -1.74 16.73 -14.85
C TYR A 34 -3.22 17.04 -14.68
N LEU A 35 -3.97 17.20 -15.77
CA LEU A 35 -5.39 17.51 -15.71
C LEU A 35 -6.20 16.39 -15.06
N THR A 36 -5.91 15.13 -15.41
CA THR A 36 -6.65 13.96 -14.92
C THR A 36 -6.14 13.50 -13.56
N TYR A 37 -4.82 13.30 -13.43
CA TYR A 37 -4.23 12.63 -12.26
C TYR A 37 -3.51 13.58 -11.31
N ARG A 38 -3.38 14.87 -11.66
CA ARG A 38 -2.54 15.83 -10.90
C ARG A 38 -1.10 15.35 -10.71
N VAL A 39 -0.53 14.81 -11.79
CA VAL A 39 0.86 14.33 -11.85
C VAL A 39 1.62 15.11 -12.91
N CYS A 40 2.80 15.63 -12.56
CA CYS A 40 3.67 16.28 -13.51
C CYS A 40 4.17 15.28 -14.57
N PRO A 41 4.01 15.51 -15.88
CA PRO A 41 4.47 14.58 -16.90
C PRO A 41 6.00 14.48 -17.00
N PHE A 42 6.73 15.49 -16.53
CA PHE A 42 8.18 15.58 -16.64
C PHE A 42 8.91 14.97 -15.43
N CYS A 43 8.68 15.50 -14.23
CA CYS A 43 9.37 15.04 -13.02
C CYS A 43 8.56 14.04 -12.18
N ARG A 44 7.35 13.68 -12.61
CA ARG A 44 6.43 12.76 -11.92
C ARG A 44 6.05 13.22 -10.50
N PHE A 45 6.13 14.52 -10.22
CA PHE A 45 5.64 15.06 -8.96
C PHE A 45 4.13 14.86 -8.82
N HIS A 46 3.70 14.25 -7.71
CA HIS A 46 2.30 13.94 -7.40
C HIS A 46 1.71 15.04 -6.50
N TYR A 47 0.85 15.87 -7.08
CA TYR A 47 0.14 16.90 -6.32
C TYR A 47 -0.90 16.26 -5.38
N THR A 48 -1.14 16.91 -4.24
CA THR A 48 -2.22 16.49 -3.33
C THR A 48 -3.58 16.66 -4.03
N VAL A 49 -4.45 15.66 -3.86
CA VAL A 49 -5.82 15.67 -4.39
C VAL A 49 -6.81 15.39 -3.27
N THR A 50 -8.07 15.78 -3.47
CA THR A 50 -9.14 15.59 -2.48
C THR A 50 -9.56 14.13 -2.35
N ALA A 51 -10.24 13.77 -1.25
CA ALA A 51 -10.83 12.44 -1.09
C ALA A 51 -11.77 12.10 -2.25
N ARG A 52 -12.59 13.05 -2.71
CA ARG A 52 -13.51 12.85 -3.85
C ARG A 52 -12.78 12.55 -5.14
N GLN A 53 -11.72 13.30 -5.46
CA GLN A 53 -10.88 13.01 -6.61
C GLN A 53 -10.21 11.64 -6.49
N ARG A 54 -9.78 11.22 -5.28
CA ARG A 54 -9.28 9.87 -5.04
C ARG A 54 -10.29 8.78 -5.35
N ILE A 55 -11.53 9.01 -4.90
CA ILE A 55 -12.64 8.09 -5.16
C ILE A 55 -12.92 8.00 -6.66
N GLU A 56 -12.98 9.14 -7.36
CA GLU A 56 -13.19 9.20 -8.82
C GLU A 56 -12.08 8.50 -9.62
N LEU A 57 -10.83 8.51 -9.12
CA LEU A 57 -9.68 7.89 -9.78
C LEU A 57 -9.58 6.37 -9.52
N LEU A 58 -10.16 5.87 -8.42
CA LEU A 58 -10.06 4.46 -8.04
C LEU A 58 -11.33 3.68 -8.30
N ALA A 59 -12.49 4.25 -8.00
CA ALA A 59 -13.77 3.56 -8.16
C ALA A 59 -14.21 3.57 -9.63
N ASP A 60 -14.83 2.50 -10.07
CA ASP A 60 -15.47 2.43 -11.37
C ASP A 60 -16.59 3.49 -11.44
N LYS A 61 -16.69 4.16 -12.57
CA LYS A 61 -17.54 5.34 -12.76
C LYS A 61 -18.98 5.10 -12.31
N GLY A 62 -19.46 5.92 -11.36
CA GLY A 62 -20.85 5.91 -10.89
C GLY A 62 -21.17 4.78 -9.91
N THR A 63 -20.20 3.99 -9.48
CA THR A 63 -20.44 2.86 -8.55
C THR A 63 -20.31 3.26 -7.08
N PHE A 64 -19.62 4.35 -6.77
CA PHE A 64 -19.41 4.76 -5.38
C PHE A 64 -20.71 5.19 -4.71
N LYS A 65 -21.01 4.55 -3.59
CA LYS A 65 -22.16 4.86 -2.72
C LYS A 65 -21.63 5.23 -1.34
N GLU A 66 -21.65 6.53 -1.03
CA GLU A 66 -21.16 7.06 0.24
C GLU A 66 -21.91 6.45 1.43
N SER A 67 -21.15 5.95 2.41
CA SER A 67 -21.62 5.44 3.69
C SER A 67 -21.31 6.44 4.80
N TYR A 68 -22.17 6.48 5.83
CA TYR A 68 -21.94 7.30 7.03
C TYR A 68 -21.79 8.80 6.77
N LYS A 69 -22.40 9.31 5.70
CA LYS A 69 -22.36 10.72 5.29
C LYS A 69 -22.74 11.68 6.40
N TYR A 70 -23.73 11.33 7.21
CA TYR A 70 -24.28 12.20 8.28
C TYR A 70 -23.54 12.11 9.60
N VAL A 71 -22.54 11.23 9.72
CA VAL A 71 -21.69 11.17 10.91
C VAL A 71 -20.76 12.36 10.90
N SER A 72 -20.95 13.26 11.85
CA SER A 72 -20.21 14.51 11.96
C SER A 72 -19.81 14.78 13.41
N SER A 73 -18.79 15.63 13.62
CA SER A 73 -18.32 15.94 14.96
C SER A 73 -19.35 16.76 15.75
N MET A 74 -19.74 16.23 16.89
CA MET A 74 -20.62 16.91 17.87
C MET A 74 -19.83 17.81 18.83
N ASN A 75 -18.53 17.98 18.61
CA ASN A 75 -17.65 18.74 19.50
C ASN A 75 -17.71 18.20 20.96
N PRO A 76 -17.19 16.98 21.21
CA PRO A 76 -17.46 16.24 22.46
C PRO A 76 -16.82 16.85 23.71
N ILE A 77 -15.87 17.77 23.57
CA ILE A 77 -15.13 18.36 24.70
C ILE A 77 -15.55 19.80 24.97
N SER A 78 -16.09 20.04 26.17
CA SER A 78 -16.69 21.33 26.54
C SER A 78 -15.76 22.28 27.28
N PHE A 79 -14.56 22.59 26.74
CA PHE A 79 -13.65 23.57 27.32
C PHE A 79 -13.79 24.98 26.69
N SER A 80 -13.27 25.99 27.36
CA SER A 80 -13.30 27.40 26.92
C SER A 80 -12.67 27.70 25.55
N ARG A 81 -11.89 26.78 24.99
CA ARG A 81 -11.38 26.81 23.61
C ARG A 81 -12.39 26.31 22.57
N ARG A 82 -13.55 25.89 22.97
CA ARG A 82 -14.64 25.31 22.20
C ARG A 82 -15.07 26.13 21.00
N SER A 83 -15.19 27.45 21.17
CA SER A 83 -15.62 28.35 20.09
C SER A 83 -14.63 28.37 18.91
N ARG A 84 -13.33 28.18 19.17
CA ARG A 84 -12.30 28.22 18.14
C ARG A 84 -12.29 26.90 17.34
N TYR A 85 -12.38 25.74 18.01
CA TYR A 85 -12.40 24.45 17.32
C TYR A 85 -13.65 24.31 16.45
N ARG A 86 -14.83 24.65 16.98
CA ARG A 86 -16.06 24.63 16.19
C ARG A 86 -15.98 25.53 14.96
N LYS A 87 -15.45 26.72 15.11
CA LYS A 87 -15.24 27.63 13.96
C LYS A 87 -14.31 27.04 12.91
N LEU A 88 -13.25 26.34 13.31
CA LEU A 88 -12.34 25.64 12.38
C LEU A 88 -13.05 24.50 11.65
N LEU A 89 -13.85 23.70 12.37
CA LEU A 89 -14.68 22.65 11.76
C LEU A 89 -15.66 23.24 10.74
N ASP A 90 -16.43 24.24 11.13
CA ASP A 90 -17.41 24.91 10.26
C ASP A 90 -16.73 25.52 9.02
N GLN A 91 -15.55 26.13 9.19
CA GLN A 91 -14.77 26.67 8.08
C GLN A 91 -14.31 25.59 7.10
N ASP A 92 -13.78 24.47 7.61
CA ASP A 92 -13.33 23.39 6.76
C ASP A 92 -14.49 22.63 6.10
N GLN A 93 -15.59 22.43 6.81
CA GLN A 93 -16.82 21.88 6.23
C GLN A 93 -17.35 22.74 5.06
N ASN A 94 -17.38 24.06 5.25
CA ASN A 94 -17.83 24.99 4.21
C ASN A 94 -16.85 25.02 3.02
N ARG A 95 -15.54 24.98 3.28
CA ARG A 95 -14.50 25.05 2.26
C ARG A 95 -14.39 23.75 1.44
N THR A 96 -14.51 22.60 2.10
CA THR A 96 -14.30 21.28 1.45
C THR A 96 -15.60 20.62 1.00
N GLY A 97 -16.73 21.01 1.59
CA GLY A 97 -18.02 20.35 1.42
C GLY A 97 -18.06 18.94 2.06
N LEU A 98 -17.04 18.57 2.85
CA LEU A 98 -16.99 17.33 3.60
C LEU A 98 -17.55 17.52 5.01
N THR A 99 -18.10 16.47 5.59
CA THR A 99 -18.51 16.46 7.00
C THR A 99 -17.33 16.21 7.94
N GLU A 100 -16.28 15.53 7.45
CA GLU A 100 -15.07 15.20 8.19
C GLU A 100 -13.93 14.82 7.23
N ALA A 101 -12.70 14.71 7.73
CA ALA A 101 -11.47 14.42 6.98
C ALA A 101 -11.42 12.98 6.37
N VAL A 102 -12.55 12.35 6.16
CA VAL A 102 -12.65 11.02 5.55
C VAL A 102 -14.00 10.84 4.86
N GLU A 103 -13.97 10.28 3.67
CA GLU A 103 -15.13 9.72 2.98
C GLU A 103 -15.01 8.19 2.92
N THR A 104 -16.14 7.51 3.13
CA THR A 104 -16.20 6.04 3.11
C THR A 104 -17.42 5.61 2.31
N GLY A 105 -17.31 4.51 1.59
CA GLY A 105 -18.44 4.00 0.81
C GLY A 105 -18.13 2.70 0.09
N LYS A 106 -19.18 2.02 -0.37
CA LYS A 106 -19.05 0.86 -1.25
C LYS A 106 -18.91 1.30 -2.69
N CYS A 107 -18.05 0.63 -3.44
CA CYS A 107 -17.87 0.85 -4.86
C CYS A 107 -17.41 -0.43 -5.55
N HIS A 108 -17.25 -0.38 -6.86
CA HIS A 108 -16.50 -1.38 -7.62
C HIS A 108 -15.15 -0.79 -8.01
N ILE A 109 -14.11 -1.61 -7.98
CA ILE A 109 -12.77 -1.30 -8.46
C ILE A 109 -12.36 -2.45 -9.39
N GLY A 110 -12.36 -2.21 -10.71
CA GLY A 110 -12.15 -3.24 -11.71
C GLY A 110 -13.15 -4.40 -11.56
N GLU A 111 -14.43 -4.07 -11.43
CA GLU A 111 -15.55 -5.01 -11.26
C GLU A 111 -15.63 -5.73 -9.89
N THR A 112 -14.64 -5.60 -9.02
CA THR A 112 -14.69 -6.17 -7.67
C THR A 112 -15.35 -5.19 -6.70
N GLU A 113 -16.42 -5.62 -6.01
CA GLU A 113 -17.03 -4.81 -4.95
C GLU A 113 -16.05 -4.62 -3.80
N ALA A 114 -15.90 -3.39 -3.32
CA ALA A 114 -14.98 -3.04 -2.25
C ALA A 114 -15.54 -1.94 -1.34
N MET A 115 -15.11 -1.93 -0.09
CA MET A 115 -15.27 -0.81 0.83
C MET A 115 -14.09 0.16 0.64
N LEU A 116 -14.35 1.33 0.08
CA LEU A 116 -13.34 2.37 -0.13
C LEU A 116 -13.38 3.39 1.01
N ILE A 117 -12.19 3.71 1.54
CA ILE A 117 -11.95 4.68 2.61
C ILE A 117 -10.95 5.68 2.06
N ALA A 118 -11.30 6.95 1.95
CA ALA A 118 -10.42 7.99 1.44
C ALA A 118 -10.27 9.11 2.47
N LEU A 119 -9.06 9.27 3.03
CA LEU A 119 -8.73 10.40 3.91
C LEU A 119 -8.46 11.65 3.07
N ASP A 120 -8.81 12.81 3.63
CA ASP A 120 -8.66 14.11 2.98
C ASP A 120 -7.72 15.03 3.77
N PHE A 121 -6.53 15.27 3.20
CA PHE A 121 -5.55 16.15 3.81
C PHE A 121 -6.03 17.61 3.88
N GLY A 122 -6.87 18.03 2.96
CA GLY A 122 -7.42 19.37 2.93
C GLY A 122 -8.30 19.70 4.13
N PHE A 123 -8.98 18.72 4.73
CA PHE A 123 -9.80 18.91 5.91
C PHE A 123 -8.94 18.79 7.19
N MET A 124 -8.63 19.91 7.83
CA MET A 124 -7.80 19.98 9.07
C MET A 124 -6.49 19.17 8.99
N GLY A 125 -5.83 19.18 7.82
CA GLY A 125 -4.60 18.42 7.59
C GLY A 125 -4.78 16.90 7.61
N GLY A 126 -5.97 16.38 7.36
CA GLY A 126 -6.26 14.94 7.40
C GLY A 126 -6.06 14.34 8.80
N THR A 127 -6.16 15.16 9.86
CA THR A 127 -5.92 14.69 11.22
C THR A 127 -7.02 13.76 11.71
N MET A 128 -6.62 12.69 12.40
CA MET A 128 -7.55 11.69 12.94
C MET A 128 -8.22 12.22 14.21
N GLY A 129 -9.49 12.61 14.10
CA GLY A 129 -10.38 12.90 15.22
C GLY A 129 -11.33 11.73 15.50
N SER A 130 -12.20 11.91 16.48
CA SER A 130 -13.17 10.88 16.92
C SER A 130 -14.07 10.40 15.78
N VAL A 131 -14.54 11.32 14.93
CA VAL A 131 -15.41 10.98 13.78
C VAL A 131 -14.65 10.31 12.66
N VAL A 132 -13.41 10.71 12.37
CA VAL A 132 -12.57 9.99 11.40
C VAL A 132 -12.38 8.55 11.83
N GLY A 133 -11.97 8.32 13.08
CA GLY A 133 -11.79 6.97 13.61
C GLY A 133 -13.10 6.17 13.64
N GLU A 134 -14.24 6.80 13.94
CA GLU A 134 -15.56 6.16 13.89
C GLU A 134 -15.89 5.68 12.46
N LYS A 135 -15.85 6.58 11.48
CA LYS A 135 -16.15 6.25 10.07
C LYS A 135 -15.24 5.15 9.54
N VAL A 136 -13.93 5.22 9.83
CA VAL A 136 -12.96 4.18 9.44
C VAL A 136 -13.30 2.84 10.09
N SER A 137 -13.58 2.82 11.41
CA SER A 137 -13.94 1.59 12.12
C SER A 137 -15.23 0.98 11.59
N MET A 138 -16.27 1.80 11.40
CA MET A 138 -17.55 1.34 10.85
C MET A 138 -17.38 0.79 9.42
N ALA A 139 -16.52 1.39 8.61
CA ALA A 139 -16.22 0.91 7.26
C ALA A 139 -15.53 -0.47 7.31
N PHE A 140 -14.51 -0.66 8.16
CA PHE A 140 -13.86 -1.96 8.34
C PHE A 140 -14.81 -3.02 8.89
N GLU A 141 -15.63 -2.71 9.89
CA GLU A 141 -16.61 -3.63 10.43
C GLU A 141 -17.68 -4.01 9.40
N ASN A 142 -18.07 -3.08 8.55
CA ASN A 142 -19.03 -3.36 7.45
C ASN A 142 -18.37 -4.26 6.39
N ALA A 143 -17.15 -3.97 6.00
CA ALA A 143 -16.37 -4.77 5.07
C ALA A 143 -16.21 -6.21 5.58
N ALA A 144 -15.80 -6.39 6.83
CA ALA A 144 -15.67 -7.69 7.49
C ALA A 144 -16.99 -8.47 7.48
N ARG A 145 -18.09 -7.86 7.95
CA ARG A 145 -19.41 -8.50 7.99
C ARG A 145 -19.96 -8.85 6.61
N SER A 146 -19.66 -8.03 5.59
CA SER A 146 -20.13 -8.26 4.23
C SER A 146 -19.20 -9.18 3.44
N GLY A 147 -18.02 -9.50 3.95
CA GLY A 147 -17.00 -10.29 3.25
C GLY A 147 -16.42 -9.60 2.01
N ILE A 148 -16.56 -8.27 1.90
CA ILE A 148 -16.01 -7.48 0.79
C ILE A 148 -14.66 -6.88 1.17
N PRO A 149 -13.67 -6.84 0.27
CA PRO A 149 -12.35 -6.28 0.56
C PRO A 149 -12.42 -4.80 0.95
N ALA A 150 -11.47 -4.35 1.77
CA ALA A 150 -11.31 -2.95 2.12
C ALA A 150 -10.12 -2.34 1.38
N VAL A 151 -10.29 -1.12 0.87
CA VAL A 151 -9.22 -0.32 0.28
C VAL A 151 -9.19 1.03 0.98
N ALA A 152 -8.05 1.40 1.57
CA ALA A 152 -7.91 2.70 2.23
C ALA A 152 -6.83 3.53 1.54
N VAL A 153 -7.19 4.77 1.16
CA VAL A 153 -6.22 5.77 0.71
C VAL A 153 -5.95 6.70 1.88
N VAL A 154 -4.73 6.63 2.38
CA VAL A 154 -4.28 7.46 3.51
C VAL A 154 -3.63 8.71 2.96
N SER A 155 -4.19 9.87 3.30
CA SER A 155 -3.62 11.18 3.03
C SER A 155 -3.92 12.07 4.24
N GLY A 156 -2.98 12.11 5.19
CA GLY A 156 -3.27 12.82 6.42
C GLY A 156 -2.12 12.95 7.38
N GLY A 157 -2.36 13.84 8.32
CA GLY A 157 -1.47 14.12 9.44
C GLY A 157 -1.72 13.23 10.66
N GLY A 158 -1.28 13.74 11.80
CA GLY A 158 -1.34 13.01 13.05
C GLY A 158 -2.65 13.14 13.82
N VAL A 159 -2.49 13.36 15.10
CA VAL A 159 -3.58 13.49 16.09
C VAL A 159 -4.32 14.80 15.91
N ARG A 160 -5.65 14.77 15.97
CA ARG A 160 -6.45 16.00 16.11
C ARG A 160 -6.35 16.51 17.55
N ILE A 161 -5.35 17.31 17.82
CA ILE A 161 -5.01 17.78 19.18
C ILE A 161 -6.17 18.50 19.89
N GLN A 162 -7.10 19.10 19.12
CA GLN A 162 -8.28 19.77 19.66
C GLN A 162 -9.25 18.82 20.35
N GLU A 163 -9.21 17.54 20.05
CA GLU A 163 -10.06 16.50 20.67
C GLU A 163 -9.35 15.75 21.81
N GLY A 164 -8.08 16.06 22.09
CA GLY A 164 -7.34 15.50 23.21
C GLY A 164 -7.25 13.97 23.17
N VAL A 165 -7.50 13.32 24.30
CA VAL A 165 -7.39 11.86 24.45
C VAL A 165 -8.35 11.09 23.54
N LEU A 166 -9.50 11.65 23.19
CA LEU A 166 -10.44 11.00 22.27
C LEU A 166 -9.82 10.75 20.89
N SER A 167 -8.99 11.67 20.41
CA SER A 167 -8.24 11.50 19.17
C SER A 167 -7.20 10.36 19.30
N LEU A 168 -6.48 10.26 20.43
CA LEU A 168 -5.49 9.20 20.66
C LEU A 168 -6.15 7.82 20.70
N MET A 169 -7.33 7.70 21.28
CA MET A 169 -8.08 6.43 21.36
C MET A 169 -8.49 5.89 19.99
N GLN A 170 -8.51 6.73 18.94
CA GLN A 170 -8.87 6.27 17.62
C GLN A 170 -7.83 5.31 17.01
N MET A 171 -6.57 5.36 17.43
CA MET A 171 -5.57 4.38 16.99
C MET A 171 -5.98 2.96 17.39
N ALA A 172 -6.25 2.75 18.69
CA ALA A 172 -6.67 1.44 19.21
C ALA A 172 -7.97 0.97 18.56
N LYS A 173 -8.94 1.89 18.39
CA LYS A 173 -10.24 1.59 17.80
C LYS A 173 -10.13 1.13 16.35
N THR A 174 -9.40 1.86 15.51
CA THR A 174 -9.22 1.51 14.10
C THR A 174 -8.39 0.26 13.91
N VAL A 175 -7.39 0.01 14.78
CA VAL A 175 -6.62 -1.24 14.82
C VAL A 175 -7.53 -2.43 15.14
N ALA A 176 -8.38 -2.32 16.18
CA ALA A 176 -9.32 -3.37 16.54
C ALA A 176 -10.30 -3.69 15.39
N ALA A 177 -10.78 -2.66 14.70
CA ALA A 177 -11.66 -2.85 13.55
C ALA A 177 -10.93 -3.47 12.33
N ALA A 178 -9.68 -3.06 12.06
CA ALA A 178 -8.87 -3.65 11.00
C ALA A 178 -8.53 -5.12 11.25
N ASN A 179 -8.28 -5.51 12.52
CA ASN A 179 -8.03 -6.91 12.85
C ASN A 179 -9.23 -7.80 12.54
N ARG A 180 -10.47 -7.29 12.61
CA ARG A 180 -11.64 -8.07 12.18
C ARG A 180 -11.61 -8.45 10.71
N LEU A 181 -11.03 -7.62 9.82
CA LEU A 181 -10.84 -8.00 8.43
C LEU A 181 -9.92 -9.23 8.33
N ARG A 182 -8.86 -9.25 9.14
CA ARG A 182 -7.94 -10.40 9.18
C ARG A 182 -8.62 -11.66 9.71
N ASP A 183 -9.39 -11.54 10.79
CA ASP A 183 -10.09 -12.65 11.42
C ASP A 183 -11.16 -13.27 10.49
N GLU A 184 -11.79 -12.44 9.65
CA GLU A 184 -12.80 -12.85 8.67
C GLU A 184 -12.20 -13.16 7.28
N GLU A 185 -10.88 -13.24 7.17
CA GLU A 185 -10.15 -13.49 5.90
C GLU A 185 -10.59 -12.53 4.78
N VAL A 186 -10.81 -11.27 5.11
CA VAL A 186 -11.18 -10.21 4.17
C VAL A 186 -9.94 -9.42 3.76
N PRO A 187 -9.65 -9.28 2.45
CA PRO A 187 -8.47 -8.54 1.98
C PRO A 187 -8.51 -7.06 2.38
N PHE A 188 -7.35 -6.56 2.81
CA PHE A 188 -7.17 -5.15 3.12
C PHE A 188 -5.95 -4.58 2.40
N ILE A 189 -6.18 -3.59 1.54
CA ILE A 189 -5.15 -2.89 0.75
C ILE A 189 -5.08 -1.44 1.20
N VAL A 190 -3.87 -0.92 1.37
CA VAL A 190 -3.64 0.49 1.67
C VAL A 190 -2.83 1.15 0.57
N VAL A 191 -3.20 2.37 0.22
CA VAL A 191 -2.44 3.30 -0.61
C VAL A 191 -2.01 4.49 0.24
N LEU A 192 -0.70 4.65 0.44
CA LEU A 192 -0.14 5.78 1.16
C LEU A 192 0.14 6.92 0.17
N ALA A 193 -0.66 7.98 0.27
CA ALA A 193 -0.53 9.18 -0.54
C ALA A 193 0.21 10.29 0.23
N ASN A 194 0.57 11.36 -0.44
CA ASN A 194 1.32 12.46 0.17
C ASN A 194 0.41 13.49 0.88
N PRO A 195 0.64 13.75 2.18
CA PRO A 195 1.47 13.01 3.14
C PRO A 195 0.70 11.88 3.83
N SER A 196 1.40 10.83 4.25
CA SER A 196 0.85 9.76 5.09
C SER A 196 1.64 9.65 6.39
N THR A 197 1.32 10.53 7.35
CA THR A 197 2.08 10.64 8.59
C THR A 197 1.20 10.47 9.83
N GLY A 198 1.84 10.19 10.96
CA GLY A 198 1.19 10.17 12.27
C GLY A 198 0.25 8.98 12.51
N GLN A 199 -0.92 9.26 13.07
CA GLN A 199 -1.80 8.25 13.62
C GLN A 199 -2.32 7.22 12.61
N ALA A 200 -2.77 7.65 11.43
CA ALA A 200 -3.30 6.71 10.44
C ALA A 200 -2.21 5.73 9.96
N TYR A 201 -1.00 6.24 9.70
CA TYR A 201 0.15 5.42 9.36
C TYR A 201 0.53 4.48 10.51
N ALA A 202 0.65 4.98 11.74
CA ALA A 202 1.08 4.21 12.89
C ALA A 202 -0.02 3.31 13.51
N SER A 203 -1.15 3.16 12.84
CA SER A 203 -2.26 2.31 13.28
C SER A 203 -2.72 1.37 12.16
N PHE A 204 -3.93 1.53 11.68
CA PHE A 204 -4.56 0.60 10.74
C PHE A 204 -3.82 0.46 9.42
N ALA A 205 -3.14 1.51 8.92
CA ALA A 205 -2.48 1.44 7.61
C ALA A 205 -1.37 0.39 7.56
N ASN A 206 -0.61 0.22 8.65
CA ASN A 206 0.44 -0.80 8.73
C ASN A 206 -0.09 -2.24 8.94
N LEU A 207 -1.40 -2.43 9.13
CA LEU A 207 -2.00 -3.75 9.26
C LEU A 207 -2.51 -4.32 7.93
N ALA A 208 -2.38 -3.57 6.85
CA ALA A 208 -2.84 -4.01 5.54
C ALA A 208 -2.03 -5.19 4.99
N ASP A 209 -2.70 -6.03 4.23
CA ASP A 209 -2.12 -7.18 3.53
C ASP A 209 -1.12 -6.71 2.47
N VAL A 210 -1.52 -5.67 1.74
CA VAL A 210 -0.68 -5.00 0.74
C VAL A 210 -0.67 -3.50 1.00
N ILE A 211 0.52 -2.92 1.08
CA ILE A 211 0.72 -1.48 1.24
C ILE A 211 1.42 -0.94 0.00
N LEU A 212 0.71 -0.13 -0.76
CA LEU A 212 1.22 0.64 -1.89
C LEU A 212 1.48 2.07 -1.45
N ALA A 213 2.36 2.77 -2.15
CA ALA A 213 2.56 4.21 -1.97
C ALA A 213 2.64 4.94 -3.31
N GLU A 214 2.27 6.21 -3.34
CA GLU A 214 2.53 7.07 -4.49
C GLU A 214 3.98 7.56 -4.47
N PRO A 215 4.62 7.78 -5.64
CA PRO A 215 5.99 8.30 -5.72
C PRO A 215 6.19 9.59 -4.92
N GLY A 216 7.31 9.67 -4.21
CA GLY A 216 7.70 10.85 -3.43
C GLY A 216 6.81 11.14 -2.23
N SER A 217 5.86 10.27 -1.89
CA SER A 217 4.99 10.48 -0.71
C SER A 217 5.80 10.49 0.58
N LEU A 218 5.53 11.48 1.43
CA LEU A 218 6.11 11.57 2.76
C LEU A 218 5.36 10.63 3.71
N ILE A 219 6.07 9.63 4.22
CA ILE A 219 5.51 8.56 5.04
C ILE A 219 6.27 8.47 6.35
N GLY A 220 5.59 8.30 7.48
CA GLY A 220 6.24 8.08 8.77
C GLY A 220 5.39 8.43 9.98
N LEU A 221 5.89 8.08 11.16
CA LEU A 221 5.20 8.40 12.42
C LEU A 221 5.22 9.92 12.68
N SER A 222 6.38 10.53 12.56
CA SER A 222 6.57 11.96 12.85
C SER A 222 6.67 12.77 11.56
N PRO A 223 6.16 14.02 11.55
CA PRO A 223 6.44 14.94 10.45
C PRO A 223 7.94 15.14 10.26
N LEU A 224 8.39 15.33 9.04
CA LEU A 224 9.80 15.53 8.70
C LEU A 224 10.45 16.70 9.48
N ARG A 225 9.66 17.75 9.77
CA ARG A 225 10.13 18.86 10.61
C ARG A 225 10.54 18.39 12.00
N THR A 226 9.72 17.60 12.67
CA THR A 226 10.01 17.07 14.00
C THR A 226 11.24 16.17 13.98
N LEU A 227 11.36 15.33 12.94
CA LEU A 227 12.52 14.47 12.77
C LEU A 227 13.82 15.30 12.63
N ARG A 228 13.78 16.39 11.86
CA ARG A 228 14.93 17.33 11.73
C ARG A 228 15.31 18.01 13.06
N GLU A 229 14.31 18.36 13.87
CA GLU A 229 14.54 19.00 15.17
C GLU A 229 15.18 18.03 16.20
N VAL A 230 14.84 16.73 16.11
CA VAL A 230 15.34 15.71 17.06
C VAL A 230 16.64 15.08 16.58
N SER A 231 16.89 15.00 15.29
CA SER A 231 18.07 14.37 14.73
C SER A 231 19.32 15.22 15.01
N LYS A 232 20.35 14.56 15.53
CA LYS A 232 21.68 15.18 15.75
C LYS A 232 22.53 15.24 14.48
N MET A 233 22.14 14.52 13.43
CA MET A 233 22.83 14.45 12.14
C MET A 233 21.93 14.96 11.03
N PRO A 234 22.50 15.47 9.92
CA PRO A 234 21.73 15.78 8.74
C PRO A 234 20.95 14.55 8.26
N LEU A 235 19.67 14.74 7.95
CA LEU A 235 18.85 13.66 7.42
C LEU A 235 19.23 13.39 5.96
N PRO A 236 19.15 12.13 5.49
CA PRO A 236 19.21 11.81 4.08
C PRO A 236 18.15 12.62 3.28
N LEU A 237 18.44 12.92 2.02
CA LEU A 237 17.52 13.69 1.17
C LEU A 237 16.19 12.97 0.91
N ASP A 238 16.24 11.65 0.91
CA ASP A 238 15.10 10.75 0.73
C ASP A 238 14.45 10.30 2.04
N ALA A 239 14.85 10.87 3.18
CA ALA A 239 14.26 10.54 4.47
C ALA A 239 12.73 10.67 4.43
N HIS A 240 12.03 9.62 4.89
CA HIS A 240 10.57 9.53 4.90
C HIS A 240 9.89 9.48 3.52
N THR A 241 10.63 9.31 2.42
CA THR A 241 10.00 9.10 1.11
C THR A 241 9.46 7.67 0.97
N ALA A 242 8.48 7.49 0.07
CA ALA A 242 7.95 6.17 -0.28
C ALA A 242 9.07 5.23 -0.77
N GLU A 243 10.01 5.76 -1.55
CA GLU A 243 11.15 5.02 -2.11
C GLU A 243 12.08 4.50 -1.00
N ALA A 244 12.41 5.34 -0.02
CA ALA A 244 13.20 4.91 1.13
C ALA A 244 12.47 3.82 1.95
N HIS A 245 11.15 3.97 2.14
CA HIS A 245 10.35 2.96 2.84
C HIS A 245 10.33 1.61 2.13
N VAL A 246 10.25 1.59 0.78
CA VAL A 246 10.40 0.35 0.01
C VAL A 246 11.81 -0.24 0.19
N GLY A 247 12.85 0.60 0.15
CA GLY A 247 14.23 0.16 0.39
C GLY A 247 14.43 -0.47 1.77
N HIS A 248 13.69 0.02 2.77
CA HIS A 248 13.67 -0.56 4.12
C HIS A 248 12.62 -1.67 4.31
N GLY A 249 12.00 -2.15 3.24
CA GLY A 249 11.05 -3.26 3.30
C GLY A 249 9.76 -2.98 4.07
N LEU A 250 9.41 -1.71 4.27
CA LEU A 250 8.21 -1.29 5.02
C LEU A 250 6.96 -1.21 4.16
N LEU A 251 7.11 -1.15 2.83
CA LEU A 251 6.04 -1.12 1.83
C LEU A 251 6.26 -2.22 0.79
N ASP A 252 5.18 -2.61 0.11
CA ASP A 252 5.26 -3.58 -0.98
C ASP A 252 5.73 -2.96 -2.29
N ASN A 253 5.20 -1.79 -2.65
CA ASN A 253 5.56 -1.16 -3.92
C ASN A 253 5.23 0.34 -3.95
N VAL A 254 5.94 1.06 -4.82
CA VAL A 254 5.61 2.44 -5.22
C VAL A 254 4.93 2.40 -6.57
N VAL A 255 3.75 3.01 -6.68
CA VAL A 255 2.91 2.94 -7.88
C VAL A 255 2.44 4.35 -8.25
N ASP A 256 2.71 4.77 -9.47
CA ASP A 256 2.18 6.00 -10.02
C ASP A 256 0.66 6.04 -9.96
N ARG A 257 0.10 7.21 -9.66
CA ARG A 257 -1.35 7.42 -9.53
C ARG A 257 -2.14 6.96 -10.75
N GLU A 258 -1.58 7.14 -11.94
CA GLU A 258 -2.16 6.70 -13.21
C GLU A 258 -2.37 5.17 -13.26
N ASN A 259 -1.51 4.43 -12.56
CA ASN A 259 -1.49 2.97 -12.54
C ASN A 259 -2.12 2.36 -11.26
N LEU A 260 -2.60 3.19 -10.33
CA LEU A 260 -3.13 2.70 -9.04
C LEU A 260 -4.42 1.92 -9.22
N GLN A 261 -5.39 2.42 -10.00
CA GLN A 261 -6.68 1.74 -10.21
C GLN A 261 -6.48 0.33 -10.79
N PRO A 262 -5.77 0.14 -11.91
CA PRO A 262 -5.55 -1.21 -12.44
C PRO A 262 -4.73 -2.10 -11.51
N ARG A 263 -3.80 -1.54 -10.75
CA ARG A 263 -3.00 -2.28 -9.77
C ARG A 263 -3.85 -2.80 -8.61
N VAL A 264 -4.68 -1.93 -8.03
CA VAL A 264 -5.59 -2.29 -6.95
C VAL A 264 -6.64 -3.29 -7.46
N ALA A 265 -7.19 -3.08 -8.65
CA ALA A 265 -8.14 -4.00 -9.27
C ALA A 265 -7.55 -5.41 -9.41
N SER A 266 -6.34 -5.54 -9.95
CA SER A 266 -5.66 -6.85 -10.08
C SER A 266 -5.43 -7.51 -8.72
N LEU A 267 -4.99 -6.75 -7.71
CA LEU A 267 -4.82 -7.28 -6.35
C LEU A 267 -6.14 -7.77 -5.76
N LEU A 268 -7.21 -7.00 -5.90
CA LEU A 268 -8.54 -7.39 -5.44
C LEU A 268 -9.02 -8.68 -6.14
N GLN A 269 -8.88 -8.77 -7.45
CA GLN A 269 -9.24 -9.96 -8.21
C GLN A 269 -8.47 -11.19 -7.75
N ILE A 270 -7.16 -11.08 -7.54
CA ILE A 270 -6.32 -12.19 -7.04
C ILE A 270 -6.76 -12.61 -5.64
N LEU A 271 -6.87 -11.67 -4.70
CA LEU A 271 -7.14 -11.96 -3.30
C LEU A 271 -8.60 -12.41 -3.02
N THR A 272 -9.53 -12.16 -3.94
CA THR A 272 -10.94 -12.56 -3.79
C THR A 272 -11.36 -13.72 -4.71
N ALA A 273 -10.49 -14.20 -5.58
CA ALA A 273 -10.83 -15.18 -6.62
C ALA A 273 -11.42 -16.48 -6.08
N GLN A 274 -10.92 -17.00 -4.97
CA GLN A 274 -11.43 -18.22 -4.36
C GLN A 274 -12.86 -18.07 -3.82
N LYS A 275 -13.21 -16.89 -3.31
CA LYS A 275 -14.58 -16.60 -2.84
C LYS A 275 -15.59 -16.53 -4.00
N GLN A 276 -15.12 -16.27 -5.22
CA GLN A 276 -15.98 -16.16 -6.41
C GLN A 276 -16.21 -17.48 -7.14
N GLY A 277 -15.61 -18.58 -6.69
CA GLY A 277 -15.80 -19.91 -7.28
C GLY A 277 -15.31 -20.06 -8.74
N LYS A 278 -14.48 -19.14 -9.21
CA LYS A 278 -13.95 -19.12 -10.59
C LYS A 278 -12.73 -20.03 -10.76
N SER A 279 -12.78 -21.25 -10.25
CA SER A 279 -11.74 -22.25 -10.53
C SER A 279 -12.09 -22.98 -11.83
N ASN A 280 -11.61 -22.50 -12.95
CA ASN A 280 -11.60 -23.23 -14.20
C ASN A 280 -10.40 -24.16 -14.20
N HIS A 281 -10.57 -25.38 -13.68
CA HIS A 281 -9.59 -26.45 -13.88
C HIS A 281 -9.59 -26.84 -15.36
N LYS A 282 -8.84 -26.14 -16.18
CA LYS A 282 -8.45 -26.64 -17.50
C LYS A 282 -7.43 -27.76 -17.32
N HIS A 283 -7.61 -28.81 -18.08
CA HIS A 283 -6.82 -30.02 -18.07
C HIS A 283 -5.32 -29.79 -17.83
N LEU A 284 -4.80 -30.37 -16.76
CA LEU A 284 -3.38 -30.54 -16.57
C LEU A 284 -2.84 -31.37 -17.74
N LEU A 285 -2.02 -30.78 -18.59
CA LEU A 285 -1.21 -31.53 -19.53
C LEU A 285 -0.30 -32.44 -18.68
N LYS A 286 -0.51 -33.74 -18.75
CA LYS A 286 0.49 -34.71 -18.28
C LYS A 286 1.68 -34.59 -19.21
N ILE A 287 2.68 -33.84 -18.81
CA ILE A 287 3.99 -33.84 -19.44
C ILE A 287 4.69 -35.09 -18.86
N GLU A 288 4.91 -36.12 -19.69
CA GLU A 288 5.81 -37.19 -19.28
C GLU A 288 7.22 -36.60 -19.21
N PRO A 289 7.93 -36.77 -18.08
CA PRO A 289 9.28 -36.27 -17.97
C PRO A 289 10.14 -36.91 -19.08
N GLU A 290 10.75 -36.08 -19.91
CA GLU A 290 11.82 -36.58 -20.81
C GLU A 290 12.88 -37.21 -19.94
N VAL A 291 13.32 -38.41 -20.33
CA VAL A 291 14.46 -39.07 -19.69
C VAL A 291 15.67 -38.21 -20.00
N CYS A 292 16.16 -37.48 -19.02
CA CYS A 292 17.39 -36.73 -19.17
C CYS A 292 18.54 -37.70 -19.30
N ASP A 293 19.41 -37.48 -20.30
CA ASP A 293 20.67 -38.21 -20.39
C ASP A 293 21.46 -38.08 -19.06
N GLU A 294 22.17 -39.12 -18.67
CA GLU A 294 23.03 -39.07 -17.49
C GLU A 294 24.11 -38.00 -17.70
N VAL A 295 24.00 -36.91 -16.95
CA VAL A 295 25.01 -35.83 -16.95
C VAL A 295 26.01 -36.09 -15.83
N GLU A 296 27.29 -35.91 -16.14
CA GLU A 296 28.36 -36.03 -15.15
C GLU A 296 28.02 -35.08 -13.94
N PRO A 297 28.09 -35.57 -12.69
CA PRO A 297 27.65 -34.79 -11.53
C PRO A 297 28.31 -33.42 -11.40
N TRP A 298 29.59 -33.29 -11.81
CA TRP A 298 30.29 -32.00 -11.77
C TRP A 298 29.85 -31.04 -12.86
N GLU A 299 29.48 -31.53 -14.02
CA GLU A 299 28.87 -30.71 -15.07
C GLU A 299 27.51 -30.19 -14.65
N ALA A 300 26.68 -31.00 -13.98
CA ALA A 300 25.42 -30.57 -13.39
C ALA A 300 25.62 -29.45 -12.34
N VAL A 301 26.61 -29.59 -11.45
CA VAL A 301 26.97 -28.57 -10.48
C VAL A 301 27.46 -27.29 -11.15
N SER A 302 28.29 -27.41 -12.19
CA SER A 302 28.82 -26.26 -12.94
C SER A 302 27.71 -25.53 -13.69
N ALA A 303 26.81 -26.27 -14.35
CA ALA A 303 25.64 -25.73 -15.00
C ALA A 303 24.71 -25.02 -13.99
N ALA A 304 24.47 -25.63 -12.84
CA ALA A 304 23.67 -25.05 -11.77
C ALA A 304 24.29 -23.75 -11.23
N ARG A 305 25.60 -23.58 -11.24
CA ARG A 305 26.33 -22.40 -10.79
C ARG A 305 26.53 -21.33 -11.87
N ASN A 306 26.13 -21.60 -13.12
CA ASN A 306 26.25 -20.64 -14.19
C ASN A 306 25.42 -19.39 -13.91
N THR A 307 26.06 -18.22 -13.92
CA THR A 307 25.44 -16.93 -13.66
C THR A 307 24.56 -16.44 -14.80
N GLU A 308 24.68 -17.02 -16.01
CA GLU A 308 23.87 -16.68 -17.18
C GLU A 308 22.49 -17.37 -17.18
N ARG A 309 22.23 -18.27 -16.23
CA ARG A 309 20.90 -18.91 -16.10
C ARG A 309 19.83 -17.88 -15.77
N PRO A 310 18.60 -18.05 -16.33
CA PRO A 310 17.47 -17.23 -15.94
C PRO A 310 17.22 -17.33 -14.42
N GLN A 311 16.83 -16.21 -13.83
CA GLN A 311 16.52 -16.11 -12.40
C GLN A 311 15.01 -16.19 -12.17
N ALA A 312 14.59 -16.40 -10.92
CA ALA A 312 13.18 -16.48 -10.54
C ALA A 312 12.34 -15.31 -11.06
N SER A 313 12.88 -14.08 -10.99
CA SER A 313 12.18 -12.89 -11.50
C SER A 313 11.91 -12.93 -13.02
N ALA A 314 12.79 -13.55 -13.80
CA ALA A 314 12.57 -13.71 -15.24
C ALA A 314 11.44 -14.73 -15.52
N TYR A 315 11.44 -15.84 -14.79
CA TYR A 315 10.35 -16.84 -14.88
C TYR A 315 9.00 -16.22 -14.49
N PHE A 316 8.93 -15.53 -13.36
CA PHE A 316 7.67 -14.95 -12.90
C PHE A 316 7.11 -13.90 -13.86
N ARG A 317 7.96 -13.07 -14.47
CA ARG A 317 7.52 -12.10 -15.48
C ARG A 317 7.03 -12.73 -16.78
N SER A 318 7.49 -13.95 -17.12
CA SER A 318 7.05 -14.65 -18.33
C SER A 318 5.83 -15.54 -18.07
N MET A 319 5.65 -16.02 -16.85
CA MET A 319 4.59 -16.97 -16.48
C MET A 319 3.34 -16.30 -15.92
N LEU A 320 3.47 -15.08 -15.39
CA LEU A 320 2.38 -14.36 -14.70
C LEU A 320 2.01 -13.09 -15.43
N ASP A 321 0.71 -12.88 -15.64
CA ASP A 321 0.18 -11.64 -16.20
C ASP A 321 -1.08 -11.19 -15.42
N PRO A 322 -0.99 -10.08 -14.65
CA PRO A 322 0.23 -9.37 -14.29
C PRO A 322 1.05 -10.09 -13.22
N PHE A 323 2.34 -9.84 -13.14
CA PHE A 323 3.17 -10.14 -11.97
C PHE A 323 3.24 -8.91 -11.05
N ILE A 324 2.80 -9.05 -9.80
CA ILE A 324 2.79 -8.01 -8.78
C ILE A 324 3.77 -8.40 -7.68
N GLU A 325 4.97 -7.83 -7.72
CA GLU A 325 5.98 -8.08 -6.69
C GLU A 325 5.56 -7.45 -5.36
N LEU A 326 5.67 -8.23 -4.27
CA LEU A 326 5.47 -7.80 -2.89
C LEU A 326 6.81 -7.81 -2.16
N ARG A 327 7.27 -6.64 -1.77
CA ARG A 327 8.59 -6.44 -1.18
C ARG A 327 8.56 -6.39 0.33
N GLY A 328 9.74 -6.58 0.91
CA GLY A 328 10.02 -6.32 2.29
C GLY A 328 9.49 -7.30 3.32
N ASP A 329 10.16 -7.32 4.45
CA ASP A 329 9.78 -8.11 5.62
C ASP A 329 8.83 -7.37 6.59
N ARG A 330 8.48 -6.12 6.30
CA ARG A 330 7.69 -5.20 7.14
C ARG A 330 8.34 -4.84 8.48
N LEU A 331 9.63 -5.11 8.63
CA LEU A 331 10.40 -4.76 9.83
C LEU A 331 11.47 -3.72 9.54
N ASN A 332 12.41 -4.05 8.64
CA ASN A 332 13.53 -3.13 8.38
C ASN A 332 14.26 -3.36 7.05
N SER A 333 13.93 -4.38 6.26
CA SER A 333 14.74 -4.72 5.09
C SER A 333 13.96 -5.41 3.97
N ASP A 334 14.51 -5.36 2.76
CA ASP A 334 14.04 -6.05 1.57
C ASP A 334 15.19 -6.85 0.95
N ASP A 335 15.45 -8.06 1.43
CA ASP A 335 16.44 -8.95 0.84
C ASP A 335 16.03 -9.35 -0.59
N ARG A 336 16.81 -8.89 -1.56
CA ARG A 336 16.57 -9.13 -2.98
C ARG A 336 16.94 -10.54 -3.44
N SER A 337 17.56 -11.35 -2.59
CA SER A 337 17.79 -12.77 -2.86
C SER A 337 16.49 -13.56 -2.91
N ILE A 338 15.41 -13.03 -2.35
CA ILE A 338 14.05 -13.55 -2.44
C ILE A 338 13.16 -12.58 -3.23
N VAL A 339 12.53 -13.10 -4.28
CA VAL A 339 11.44 -12.42 -5.00
C VAL A 339 10.14 -13.08 -4.61
N ALA A 340 9.20 -12.29 -4.16
CA ALA A 340 7.89 -12.73 -3.72
C ALA A 340 6.80 -11.91 -4.40
N GLY A 341 5.66 -12.50 -4.73
CA GLY A 341 4.60 -11.75 -5.40
C GLY A 341 3.34 -12.55 -5.68
N LEU A 342 2.41 -11.87 -6.30
CA LEU A 342 1.11 -12.37 -6.70
C LEU A 342 0.93 -12.22 -8.21
N GLY A 343 0.09 -13.06 -8.81
CA GLY A 343 -0.26 -12.92 -10.22
C GLY A 343 -1.27 -13.94 -10.69
N PHE A 344 -1.57 -13.90 -11.98
CA PHE A 344 -2.34 -14.96 -12.62
C PHE A 344 -1.42 -15.82 -13.47
N MET A 345 -1.49 -17.13 -13.29
CA MET A 345 -0.84 -18.13 -14.10
C MET A 345 -1.92 -18.87 -14.91
N ASP A 346 -1.94 -18.65 -16.22
CA ASP A 346 -3.01 -19.18 -17.10
C ASP A 346 -4.42 -18.88 -16.55
N GLY A 347 -4.62 -17.64 -16.08
CA GLY A 347 -5.89 -17.19 -15.52
C GLY A 347 -6.19 -17.67 -14.08
N GLN A 348 -5.30 -18.44 -13.46
CA GLN A 348 -5.42 -18.87 -12.06
C GLN A 348 -4.62 -17.94 -11.15
N PRO A 349 -5.23 -17.41 -10.08
CA PRO A 349 -4.50 -16.59 -9.10
C PRO A 349 -3.53 -17.46 -8.33
N VAL A 350 -2.28 -17.00 -8.23
CA VAL A 350 -1.21 -17.70 -7.53
C VAL A 350 -0.34 -16.74 -6.73
N ALA A 351 0.24 -17.27 -5.66
CA ALA A 351 1.35 -16.65 -4.95
C ALA A 351 2.65 -17.32 -5.38
N VAL A 352 3.71 -16.54 -5.54
CA VAL A 352 5.00 -17.07 -6.02
C VAL A 352 6.15 -16.58 -5.14
N ILE A 353 7.07 -17.50 -4.81
CA ILE A 353 8.31 -17.19 -4.09
C ILE A 353 9.46 -17.81 -4.88
N GLY A 354 10.49 -17.03 -5.16
CA GLY A 354 11.65 -17.50 -5.88
C GLY A 354 12.97 -16.97 -5.33
N GLN A 355 13.99 -17.81 -5.39
CA GLN A 355 15.34 -17.41 -5.01
C GLN A 355 16.10 -16.86 -6.21
N GLN A 356 16.95 -15.88 -5.98
CA GLN A 356 17.82 -15.25 -6.96
C GLN A 356 19.27 -15.32 -6.50
N ARG A 357 20.16 -15.70 -7.41
CA ARG A 357 21.58 -15.98 -7.10
C ARG A 357 22.53 -14.88 -7.54
N ARG A 358 22.11 -13.95 -8.38
CA ARG A 358 22.98 -12.88 -8.86
C ARG A 358 23.09 -11.75 -7.85
N PRO A 359 24.32 -11.24 -7.62
CA PRO A 359 24.45 -9.91 -7.06
C PRO A 359 23.87 -8.93 -8.09
N LEU A 360 22.96 -8.09 -7.66
CA LEU A 360 22.35 -7.09 -8.53
C LEU A 360 23.26 -5.86 -8.70
N VAL A 361 24.09 -5.57 -7.68
CA VAL A 361 25.07 -4.47 -7.67
C VAL A 361 26.22 -4.86 -6.70
N ASP A 362 27.41 -4.28 -6.85
CA ASP A 362 28.52 -4.45 -5.91
C ASP A 362 28.11 -4.20 -4.46
N GLY A 363 28.37 -5.18 -3.59
CA GLY A 363 28.01 -5.14 -2.16
C GLY A 363 26.67 -5.79 -1.81
N GLU A 364 25.92 -6.33 -2.78
CA GLU A 364 24.69 -7.07 -2.49
C GLU A 364 25.00 -8.53 -2.04
N ARG A 365 24.10 -9.05 -1.20
CA ARG A 365 24.23 -10.36 -0.56
C ARG A 365 23.96 -11.50 -1.54
N TYR A 366 24.79 -12.53 -1.52
CA TYR A 366 24.66 -13.72 -2.36
C TYR A 366 23.76 -14.81 -1.76
N HIS A 367 23.60 -14.79 -0.45
CA HIS A 367 22.89 -15.79 0.32
C HIS A 367 21.60 -15.21 0.88
N VAL A 368 20.66 -16.10 1.20
CA VAL A 368 19.39 -15.68 1.80
C VAL A 368 19.61 -15.27 3.23
N PHE A 369 19.20 -14.06 3.55
CA PHE A 369 19.22 -13.47 4.88
C PHE A 369 17.90 -13.70 5.64
N PRO A 370 17.86 -13.48 6.97
CA PRO A 370 16.65 -13.61 7.77
C PRO A 370 15.46 -12.78 7.27
N ASP A 371 15.70 -11.58 6.76
CA ASP A 371 14.66 -10.70 6.19
C ASP A 371 14.05 -11.26 4.89
N GLY A 372 14.86 -11.90 4.04
CA GLY A 372 14.35 -12.62 2.86
C GLY A 372 13.42 -13.77 3.25
N LEU A 373 13.79 -14.55 4.28
CA LEU A 373 12.93 -15.60 4.81
C LEU A 373 11.65 -15.03 5.44
N ARG A 374 11.73 -13.92 6.19
CA ARG A 374 10.54 -13.26 6.75
C ARG A 374 9.62 -12.71 5.65
N LYS A 375 10.18 -12.20 4.55
CA LYS A 375 9.40 -11.84 3.35
C LYS A 375 8.66 -13.05 2.78
N ALA A 376 9.34 -14.18 2.66
CA ALA A 376 8.72 -15.45 2.21
C ALA A 376 7.60 -15.89 3.17
N GLN A 377 7.83 -15.88 4.49
CA GLN A 377 6.81 -16.22 5.50
C GLN A 377 5.56 -15.35 5.35
N ARG A 378 5.74 -14.04 5.19
CA ARG A 378 4.64 -13.10 5.00
C ARG A 378 3.78 -13.47 3.78
N LEU A 379 4.40 -13.87 2.67
CA LEU A 379 3.65 -14.31 1.50
C LEU A 379 2.99 -15.68 1.68
N ILE A 380 3.64 -16.61 2.39
CA ILE A 380 3.05 -17.91 2.76
C ILE A 380 1.79 -17.70 3.59
N ASP A 381 1.86 -16.83 4.63
CA ASP A 381 0.71 -16.49 5.47
C ASP A 381 -0.43 -15.87 4.65
N LEU A 382 -0.09 -14.97 3.73
CA LEU A 382 -1.07 -14.34 2.85
C LEU A 382 -1.71 -15.36 1.89
N ALA A 383 -0.91 -16.23 1.27
CA ALA A 383 -1.38 -17.30 0.39
C ALA A 383 -2.27 -18.29 1.14
N SER A 384 -1.90 -18.67 2.35
CA SER A 384 -2.68 -19.55 3.22
C SER A 384 -4.05 -18.94 3.55
N ARG A 385 -4.08 -17.67 3.97
CA ARG A 385 -5.31 -16.98 4.36
C ARG A 385 -6.27 -16.80 3.19
N PHE A 386 -5.76 -16.44 2.02
CA PHE A 386 -6.60 -16.28 0.83
C PHE A 386 -6.69 -17.53 -0.05
N LYS A 387 -6.17 -18.67 0.44
CA LYS A 387 -6.24 -19.99 -0.22
C LYS A 387 -5.68 -19.96 -1.65
N LEU A 388 -4.60 -19.22 -1.86
CA LEU A 388 -3.92 -19.13 -3.13
C LEU A 388 -2.95 -20.30 -3.27
N PRO A 389 -2.89 -20.96 -4.44
CA PRO A 389 -1.81 -21.87 -4.75
C PRO A 389 -0.47 -21.16 -4.62
N LEU A 390 0.51 -21.83 -4.01
CA LEU A 390 1.86 -21.32 -3.85
C LEU A 390 2.83 -22.06 -4.77
N VAL A 391 3.53 -21.32 -5.61
CA VAL A 391 4.60 -21.83 -6.48
C VAL A 391 5.94 -21.34 -5.96
N THR A 392 6.86 -22.26 -5.71
CA THR A 392 8.20 -21.92 -5.23
C THR A 392 9.27 -22.33 -6.25
N LEU A 393 10.20 -21.41 -6.54
CA LEU A 393 11.39 -21.67 -7.34
C LEU A 393 12.62 -21.63 -6.43
N ILE A 394 13.21 -22.80 -6.21
CA ILE A 394 14.35 -22.95 -5.30
C ILE A 394 15.64 -22.97 -6.13
N ASP A 395 16.48 -21.97 -5.93
CA ASP A 395 17.79 -21.83 -6.57
C ASP A 395 18.76 -21.14 -5.61
N THR A 396 19.29 -21.87 -4.63
CA THR A 396 20.09 -21.32 -3.55
C THR A 396 21.39 -22.13 -3.33
N GLN A 397 22.39 -21.43 -2.84
CA GLN A 397 23.61 -22.06 -2.27
C GLN A 397 23.49 -22.33 -0.76
N GLY A 398 22.40 -21.87 -0.16
CA GLY A 398 22.13 -21.96 1.28
C GLY A 398 21.85 -20.58 1.89
N ALA A 399 21.53 -20.60 3.17
CA ALA A 399 21.41 -19.38 3.98
C ALA A 399 22.79 -18.75 4.23
N ASP A 400 22.80 -17.45 4.53
CA ASP A 400 24.04 -16.75 4.85
C ASP A 400 24.63 -17.29 6.16
N PRO A 401 25.91 -17.73 6.16
CA PRO A 401 26.58 -18.29 7.34
C PRO A 401 27.31 -17.23 8.18
N GLY A 402 27.16 -15.94 7.85
CA GLY A 402 27.87 -14.85 8.49
C GLY A 402 27.32 -14.48 9.86
N LEU A 403 28.13 -13.82 10.67
CA LEU A 403 27.78 -13.37 12.01
C LEU A 403 26.51 -12.48 12.00
N GLU A 404 26.39 -11.58 11.05
CA GLU A 404 25.25 -10.69 10.92
C GLU A 404 23.93 -11.48 10.76
N ALA A 405 23.93 -12.54 9.95
CA ALA A 405 22.76 -13.40 9.77
C ALA A 405 22.40 -14.16 11.06
N GLU A 406 23.42 -14.65 11.79
CA GLU A 406 23.22 -15.29 13.09
C GLU A 406 22.64 -14.31 14.12
N GLU A 407 23.19 -13.10 14.23
CA GLU A 407 22.68 -12.05 15.13
C GLU A 407 21.25 -11.63 14.79
N GLN A 408 20.86 -11.68 13.53
CA GLN A 408 19.50 -11.42 13.06
C GLN A 408 18.56 -12.63 13.13
N GLY A 409 19.04 -13.78 13.61
CA GLY A 409 18.25 -14.95 13.92
C GLY A 409 17.93 -15.85 12.71
N ILE A 410 18.93 -16.13 11.86
CA ILE A 410 18.77 -16.99 10.67
C ILE A 410 18.16 -18.35 10.98
N GLY A 411 18.59 -19.00 12.06
CA GLY A 411 18.06 -20.30 12.48
C GLY A 411 16.57 -20.24 12.82
N ASN A 412 16.11 -19.18 13.50
CA ASN A 412 14.70 -18.98 13.80
C ASN A 412 13.89 -18.70 12.52
N ALA A 413 14.45 -17.88 11.62
CA ALA A 413 13.80 -17.58 10.35
C ALA A 413 13.64 -18.84 9.47
N ILE A 414 14.65 -19.70 9.38
CA ILE A 414 14.57 -20.97 8.66
C ILE A 414 13.48 -21.86 9.27
N ALA A 415 13.52 -22.07 10.60
CA ALA A 415 12.56 -22.94 11.27
C ALA A 415 11.11 -22.51 11.09
N LYS A 416 10.85 -21.21 11.06
CA LYS A 416 9.50 -20.67 10.81
C LYS A 416 9.06 -20.76 9.36
N THR A 417 10.01 -20.82 8.42
CA THR A 417 9.68 -20.90 6.99
C THR A 417 9.31 -22.35 6.59
N LEU A 418 9.90 -23.34 7.27
CA LEU A 418 9.60 -24.76 7.09
C LEU A 418 8.28 -25.16 7.75
#